data_dcc9fc72b59b54fdc139f36c73f44384
#
_entry.id   dcc9fc72b59b54fdc139f36c73f44384
#
_cell.length_a   1.000
_cell.length_b   1.000
_cell.length_c   1.000
_cell.angle_alpha   90.00
_cell.angle_beta   90.00
_cell.angle_gamma   90.00
#
_symmetry.space_group_name_H-M   'P 1'
#
loop_
_entity.id
_entity.type
_entity.pdbx_description
1 polymer ?
#
loop_
_entity_poly.entity_id
_entity_poly.type
_entity_poly.pdbx_seq_one_letter_code
_entity_poly.pdbx_strand_id
1 'polypeptide(L)'
;YLAKRLPENAHVCDAGCGLGHLSLQLAPYCRQVTAVDVSPEALAVLAANCDKEKIKNVDIRCGEIAELPPDEPYDAMVFCFFGTGNEALRIAKEQCCGPVIIIKKGWSEHRFSLGKQKMGHESYADTMALLDGYGIPHAGETLTLEMGQPFRSLDDACRFFEIYERSGAAVTEEAVRARLEATGDDNFPWYLPQPKVMGIIRLDSRDIPEL
;
A
#
# COMPACT_ATOMS: atom_id res chain seq x y z
N TYR A 1 5.42 13.24 -0.20
CA TYR A 1 6.63 12.41 -0.22
C TYR A 1 6.92 11.87 -1.61
N LEU A 2 6.03 11.07 -2.22
CA LEU A 2 6.24 10.45 -3.54
C LEU A 2 6.38 11.49 -4.66
N ALA A 3 5.56 12.53 -4.66
CA ALA A 3 5.56 13.57 -5.70
C ALA A 3 6.94 14.19 -5.96
N LYS A 4 7.78 14.33 -4.93
CA LYS A 4 9.16 14.86 -5.06
C LYS A 4 10.14 13.87 -5.71
N ARG A 5 9.71 12.66 -5.98
CA ARG A 5 10.52 11.55 -6.52
C ARG A 5 10.07 11.10 -7.90
N LEU A 6 9.00 11.69 -8.39
CA LEU A 6 8.48 11.49 -9.74
C LEU A 6 9.07 12.55 -10.67
N PRO A 7 9.22 12.25 -11.97
CA PRO A 7 9.60 13.26 -12.95
C PRO A 7 8.57 14.39 -13.02
N GLU A 8 9.00 15.59 -13.32
CA GLU A 8 8.08 16.70 -13.54
C GLU A 8 7.17 16.42 -14.74
N ASN A 9 5.91 16.79 -14.61
CA ASN A 9 4.90 16.61 -15.67
C ASN A 9 4.78 15.16 -16.18
N ALA A 10 4.98 14.17 -15.30
CA ALA A 10 4.99 12.75 -15.64
C ALA A 10 3.60 12.18 -15.93
N HIS A 11 3.55 11.16 -16.80
CA HIS A 11 2.47 10.19 -16.88
C HIS A 11 2.80 9.02 -15.96
N VAL A 12 2.07 8.89 -14.86
CA VAL A 12 2.34 7.91 -13.80
C VAL A 12 1.27 6.83 -13.80
N CYS A 13 1.69 5.57 -13.67
CA CYS A 13 0.76 4.46 -13.40
C CYS A 13 0.72 4.12 -11.92
N ASP A 14 -0.47 4.10 -11.33
CA ASP A 14 -0.78 3.54 -10.01
C ASP A 14 -1.34 2.14 -10.19
N ALA A 15 -0.46 1.14 -10.05
CA ALA A 15 -0.74 -0.26 -10.32
C ALA A 15 -1.38 -0.95 -9.10
N GLY A 16 -2.60 -1.46 -9.26
CA GLY A 16 -3.40 -1.99 -8.16
C GLY A 16 -3.90 -0.86 -7.26
N CYS A 17 -4.52 0.17 -7.85
CA CYS A 17 -4.87 1.41 -7.18
C CYS A 17 -5.98 1.27 -6.10
N GLY A 18 -6.74 0.16 -6.10
CA GLY A 18 -7.86 -0.06 -5.19
C GLY A 18 -8.86 1.10 -5.24
N LEU A 19 -9.17 1.69 -4.09
CA LEU A 19 -10.08 2.84 -3.98
C LEU A 19 -9.49 4.16 -4.51
N GLY A 20 -8.26 4.14 -5.03
CA GLY A 20 -7.60 5.27 -5.68
C GLY A 20 -7.09 6.37 -4.75
N HIS A 21 -6.94 6.11 -3.45
CA HIS A 21 -6.43 7.14 -2.52
C HIS A 21 -5.07 7.69 -2.95
N LEU A 22 -4.18 6.82 -3.45
CA LEU A 22 -2.87 7.25 -3.94
C LEU A 22 -2.99 8.00 -5.25
N SER A 23 -3.79 7.51 -6.20
CA SER A 23 -4.04 8.16 -7.49
C SER A 23 -4.52 9.60 -7.32
N LEU A 24 -5.50 9.84 -6.42
CA LEU A 24 -6.01 11.17 -6.09
C LEU A 24 -4.93 12.09 -5.53
N GLN A 25 -4.04 11.56 -4.68
CA GLN A 25 -2.94 12.34 -4.09
C GLN A 25 -1.81 12.61 -5.08
N LEU A 26 -1.62 11.79 -6.10
CA LEU A 26 -0.63 11.98 -7.16
C LEU A 26 -1.11 12.95 -8.24
N ALA A 27 -2.40 12.97 -8.53
CA ALA A 27 -3.00 13.76 -9.61
C ALA A 27 -2.57 15.25 -9.64
N PRO A 28 -2.47 15.98 -8.51
CA PRO A 28 -2.02 17.39 -8.52
C PRO A 28 -0.56 17.60 -8.95
N TYR A 29 0.25 16.55 -8.96
CA TYR A 29 1.69 16.62 -9.21
C TYR A 29 2.11 15.97 -10.53
N CYS A 30 1.17 15.35 -11.24
CA CYS A 30 1.42 14.62 -12.47
C CYS A 30 0.67 15.24 -13.65
N ARG A 31 1.17 15.08 -14.86
CA ARG A 31 0.42 15.41 -16.09
C ARG A 31 -0.82 14.52 -16.20
N GLN A 32 -0.65 13.23 -15.91
CA GLN A 32 -1.69 12.22 -15.95
C GLN A 32 -1.36 11.09 -14.96
N VAL A 33 -2.38 10.53 -14.35
CA VAL A 33 -2.29 9.28 -13.58
C VAL A 33 -3.17 8.24 -14.27
N THR A 34 -2.62 7.09 -14.62
CA THR A 34 -3.41 5.91 -15.00
C THR A 34 -3.55 5.03 -13.76
N ALA A 35 -4.77 4.89 -13.29
CA ALA A 35 -5.14 4.09 -12.13
C ALA A 35 -5.73 2.75 -12.60
N VAL A 36 -5.04 1.65 -12.31
CA VAL A 36 -5.44 0.30 -12.76
C VAL A 36 -5.77 -0.58 -11.57
N ASP A 37 -6.93 -1.24 -11.60
CA ASP A 37 -7.31 -2.27 -10.63
C ASP A 37 -8.26 -3.29 -11.27
N VAL A 38 -8.33 -4.48 -10.71
CA VAL A 38 -9.22 -5.55 -11.18
C VAL A 38 -10.65 -5.42 -10.62
N SER A 39 -10.84 -4.64 -9.55
CA SER A 39 -12.15 -4.47 -8.88
C SER A 39 -12.94 -3.30 -9.46
N PRO A 40 -14.00 -3.56 -10.23
CA PRO A 40 -14.86 -2.49 -10.74
C PRO A 40 -15.55 -1.70 -9.62
N GLU A 41 -15.83 -2.35 -8.47
CA GLU A 41 -16.43 -1.68 -7.31
C GLU A 41 -15.46 -0.66 -6.69
N ALA A 42 -14.18 -1.01 -6.56
CA ALA A 42 -13.16 -0.11 -6.06
C ALA A 42 -12.96 1.08 -7.01
N LEU A 43 -12.92 0.81 -8.31
CA LEU A 43 -12.78 1.84 -9.34
C LEU A 43 -13.99 2.77 -9.44
N ALA A 44 -15.20 2.27 -9.16
CA ALA A 44 -16.39 3.12 -9.07
C ALA A 44 -16.29 4.15 -7.93
N VAL A 45 -15.69 3.77 -6.79
CA VAL A 45 -15.42 4.69 -5.69
C VAL A 45 -14.38 5.75 -6.11
N LEU A 46 -13.32 5.34 -6.79
CA LEU A 46 -12.31 6.27 -7.32
C LEU A 46 -12.96 7.27 -8.29
N ALA A 47 -13.77 6.80 -9.24
CA ALA A 47 -14.46 7.66 -10.20
C ALA A 47 -15.35 8.70 -9.48
N ALA A 48 -16.15 8.26 -8.51
CA ALA A 48 -17.01 9.16 -7.72
C ALA A 48 -16.17 10.22 -6.94
N ASN A 49 -15.01 9.84 -6.43
CA ASN A 49 -14.10 10.78 -5.75
C ASN A 49 -13.44 11.76 -6.74
N CYS A 50 -13.05 11.31 -7.93
CA CYS A 50 -12.55 12.20 -8.98
C CYS A 50 -13.59 13.26 -9.36
N ASP A 51 -14.85 12.87 -9.54
CA ASP A 51 -15.95 13.80 -9.86
C ASP A 51 -16.19 14.81 -8.73
N LYS A 52 -16.23 14.34 -7.48
CA LYS A 52 -16.42 15.16 -6.29
C LYS A 52 -15.32 16.21 -6.13
N GLU A 53 -14.06 15.81 -6.33
CA GLU A 53 -12.88 16.67 -6.19
C GLU A 53 -12.51 17.41 -7.48
N LYS A 54 -13.28 17.18 -8.57
CA LYS A 54 -13.07 17.78 -9.90
C LYS A 54 -11.70 17.47 -10.50
N ILE A 55 -11.16 16.30 -10.19
CA ILE A 55 -9.90 15.79 -10.75
C ILE A 55 -10.18 15.24 -12.15
N LYS A 56 -9.45 15.70 -13.16
CA LYS A 56 -9.69 15.37 -14.58
C LYS A 56 -8.53 14.61 -15.24
N ASN A 57 -7.41 14.48 -14.56
CA ASN A 57 -6.19 13.87 -15.10
C ASN A 57 -5.93 12.48 -14.51
N VAL A 58 -6.97 11.78 -14.05
CA VAL A 58 -6.91 10.36 -13.66
C VAL A 58 -7.67 9.55 -14.70
N ASP A 59 -6.95 8.67 -15.42
CA ASP A 59 -7.50 7.67 -16.33
C ASP A 59 -7.70 6.36 -15.57
N ILE A 60 -8.93 5.88 -15.51
CA ILE A 60 -9.31 4.70 -14.70
C ILE A 60 -9.48 3.50 -15.63
N ARG A 61 -8.70 2.43 -15.40
CA ARG A 61 -8.70 1.21 -16.20
C ARG A 61 -9.01 0.00 -15.33
N CYS A 62 -10.01 -0.79 -15.74
CA CYS A 62 -10.40 -2.02 -15.05
C CYS A 62 -9.79 -3.24 -15.74
N GLY A 63 -8.99 -4.01 -15.03
CA GLY A 63 -8.41 -5.27 -15.52
C GLY A 63 -7.03 -5.55 -14.90
N GLU A 64 -6.45 -6.67 -15.36
CA GLU A 64 -5.07 -7.03 -15.00
C GLU A 64 -4.09 -6.10 -15.70
N ILE A 65 -3.24 -5.44 -14.93
CA ILE A 65 -2.30 -4.44 -15.49
C ILE A 65 -1.35 -5.04 -16.53
N ALA A 66 -0.96 -6.30 -16.37
CA ALA A 66 -0.11 -6.99 -17.32
C ALA A 66 -0.79 -7.18 -18.70
N GLU A 67 -2.12 -7.14 -18.74
CA GLU A 67 -2.93 -7.28 -19.97
C GLU A 67 -3.38 -5.95 -20.56
N LEU A 68 -3.02 -4.84 -19.88
CA LEU A 68 -3.40 -3.48 -20.24
C LEU A 68 -2.16 -2.60 -20.51
N PRO A 69 -1.29 -2.97 -21.47
CA PRO A 69 -0.13 -2.15 -21.78
C PRO A 69 -0.56 -0.75 -22.25
N PRO A 70 0.19 0.30 -21.91
CA PRO A 70 -0.06 1.64 -22.43
C PRO A 70 0.39 1.73 -23.91
N ASP A 71 -0.13 2.73 -24.64
CA ASP A 71 0.33 3.03 -25.99
C ASP A 71 1.79 3.50 -26.01
N GLU A 72 2.18 4.25 -24.96
CA GLU A 72 3.56 4.67 -24.71
C GLU A 72 3.94 4.31 -23.27
N PRO A 73 5.20 3.89 -23.00
CA PRO A 73 5.63 3.54 -21.65
C PRO A 73 5.37 4.67 -20.64
N TYR A 74 4.97 4.30 -19.44
CA TYR A 74 4.78 5.26 -18.35
C TYR A 74 6.11 5.92 -17.96
N ASP A 75 6.09 7.23 -17.69
CA ASP A 75 7.26 7.97 -17.18
C ASP A 75 7.67 7.49 -15.78
N ALA A 76 6.73 6.95 -14.99
CA ALA A 76 6.97 6.30 -13.72
C ALA A 76 5.84 5.34 -13.35
N MET A 77 6.14 4.33 -12.52
CA MET A 77 5.13 3.40 -11.97
C MET A 77 5.21 3.32 -10.46
N VAL A 78 4.05 3.19 -9.83
CA VAL A 78 3.94 2.98 -8.38
C VAL A 78 3.15 1.70 -8.10
N PHE A 79 3.71 0.83 -7.27
CA PHE A 79 3.12 -0.42 -6.79
C PHE A 79 2.94 -0.31 -5.28
N CYS A 80 1.72 0.03 -4.84
CA CYS A 80 1.44 0.22 -3.42
C CYS A 80 0.69 -0.98 -2.84
N PHE A 81 1.38 -1.81 -2.07
CA PHE A 81 0.88 -3.09 -1.54
C PHE A 81 0.36 -4.04 -2.63
N PHE A 82 0.86 -3.89 -3.82
CA PHE A 82 0.56 -4.71 -4.98
C PHE A 82 1.39 -6.00 -4.96
N GLY A 83 0.80 -7.12 -5.36
CA GLY A 83 1.38 -8.42 -5.71
C GLY A 83 2.74 -8.79 -5.09
N THR A 84 3.55 -9.48 -5.86
CA THR A 84 4.94 -9.84 -5.52
C THR A 84 5.95 -8.87 -6.13
N GLY A 85 7.20 -8.87 -5.64
CA GLY A 85 8.30 -8.10 -6.23
C GLY A 85 8.59 -8.52 -7.67
N ASN A 86 8.62 -9.83 -7.93
CA ASN A 86 8.82 -10.35 -9.30
C ASN A 86 7.74 -9.87 -10.28
N GLU A 87 6.49 -9.86 -9.85
CA GLU A 87 5.39 -9.39 -10.68
C GLU A 87 5.51 -7.88 -10.97
N ALA A 88 5.80 -7.08 -9.94
CA ALA A 88 6.03 -5.65 -10.12
C ALA A 88 7.21 -5.35 -11.06
N LEU A 89 8.33 -6.10 -10.93
CA LEU A 89 9.49 -5.95 -11.81
C LEU A 89 9.17 -6.29 -13.27
N ARG A 90 8.49 -7.42 -13.51
CA ARG A 90 8.09 -7.82 -14.87
C ARG A 90 7.21 -6.77 -15.53
N ILE A 91 6.18 -6.30 -14.84
CA ILE A 91 5.28 -5.28 -15.35
C ILE A 91 6.04 -3.96 -15.60
N ALA A 92 6.88 -3.54 -14.65
CA ALA A 92 7.64 -2.31 -14.79
C ALA A 92 8.65 -2.38 -15.96
N LYS A 93 9.29 -3.54 -16.19
CA LYS A 93 10.19 -3.74 -17.32
C LYS A 93 9.51 -3.54 -18.66
N GLU A 94 8.27 -4.02 -18.78
CA GLU A 94 7.49 -3.98 -20.02
C GLU A 94 6.82 -2.62 -20.27
N GLN A 95 6.40 -1.91 -19.18
CA GLN A 95 5.47 -0.79 -19.29
C GLN A 95 6.01 0.54 -18.80
N CYS A 96 7.23 0.60 -18.22
CA CYS A 96 7.80 1.82 -17.66
C CYS A 96 9.15 2.16 -18.29
N CYS A 97 9.44 3.45 -18.48
CA CYS A 97 10.72 3.94 -18.99
C CYS A 97 11.53 4.78 -18.00
N GLY A 98 11.13 4.81 -16.73
CA GLY A 98 11.74 5.64 -15.69
C GLY A 98 11.64 5.05 -14.29
N PRO A 99 11.51 5.90 -13.25
CA PRO A 99 11.49 5.44 -11.87
C PRO A 99 10.31 4.54 -11.55
N VAL A 100 10.60 3.49 -10.79
CA VAL A 100 9.64 2.55 -10.23
C VAL A 100 9.67 2.66 -8.71
N ILE A 101 8.50 2.83 -8.11
CA ILE A 101 8.34 2.92 -6.66
C ILE A 101 7.51 1.73 -6.19
N ILE A 102 8.08 0.91 -5.31
CA ILE A 102 7.40 -0.24 -4.72
C ILE A 102 7.22 0.03 -3.23
N ILE A 103 5.98 0.00 -2.76
CA ILE A 103 5.64 0.19 -1.34
C ILE A 103 5.17 -1.14 -0.79
N LYS A 104 5.89 -1.63 0.22
CA LYS A 104 5.61 -2.91 0.89
C LYS A 104 5.44 -2.73 2.40
N LYS A 105 4.78 -3.70 3.01
CA LYS A 105 4.66 -3.77 4.47
C LYS A 105 6.00 -4.10 5.09
N GLY A 106 6.42 -3.32 6.08
CA GLY A 106 7.61 -3.59 6.89
C GLY A 106 7.37 -4.57 8.05
N TRP A 107 6.19 -5.21 8.10
CA TRP A 107 5.80 -6.17 9.15
C TRP A 107 5.35 -7.49 8.53
N SER A 108 5.61 -8.58 9.25
CA SER A 108 5.28 -9.95 8.84
C SER A 108 4.22 -10.61 9.74
N GLU A 109 3.81 -9.95 10.83
CA GLU A 109 2.86 -10.50 11.79
C GLU A 109 1.47 -9.86 11.64
N HIS A 110 0.43 -10.64 11.97
CA HIS A 110 -0.95 -10.13 11.98
C HIS A 110 -1.13 -9.17 13.16
N ARG A 111 -1.52 -7.94 12.87
CA ARG A 111 -1.48 -6.83 13.82
C ARG A 111 -2.53 -6.86 14.92
N PHE A 112 -3.67 -7.51 14.66
CA PHE A 112 -4.80 -7.57 15.56
C PHE A 112 -4.94 -8.94 16.26
N SER A 113 -3.94 -9.81 16.15
CA SER A 113 -3.89 -11.02 16.95
C SER A 113 -3.26 -10.73 18.29
N LEU A 114 -3.77 -11.39 19.34
CA LEU A 114 -3.23 -11.35 20.68
C LEU A 114 -1.93 -12.17 20.78
N GLY A 115 -1.84 -13.25 20.00
CA GLY A 115 -0.63 -14.05 19.83
C GLY A 115 0.09 -13.73 18.52
N LYS A 116 1.24 -14.41 18.30
CA LYS A 116 2.03 -14.28 17.06
C LYS A 116 1.38 -15.06 15.93
N GLN A 117 1.07 -14.40 14.85
CA GLN A 117 0.55 -15.00 13.62
C GLN A 117 1.28 -14.37 12.42
N LYS A 118 2.10 -15.17 11.72
CA LYS A 118 2.74 -14.73 10.48
C LYS A 118 1.72 -14.55 9.38
N MET A 119 1.89 -13.50 8.59
CA MET A 119 1.12 -13.26 7.38
C MET A 119 1.90 -13.79 6.16
N GLY A 120 1.18 -14.44 5.24
CA GLY A 120 1.76 -15.03 4.03
C GLY A 120 1.93 -14.02 2.88
N HIS A 121 2.40 -12.80 3.15
CA HIS A 121 2.67 -11.81 2.11
C HIS A 121 4.15 -11.46 2.08
N GLU A 122 4.62 -11.06 0.90
CA GLU A 122 5.98 -10.56 0.70
C GLU A 122 6.17 -9.22 1.41
N SER A 123 7.19 -9.14 2.25
CA SER A 123 7.52 -7.93 3.02
C SER A 123 8.50 -7.03 2.26
N TYR A 124 8.73 -5.83 2.81
CA TYR A 124 9.79 -4.93 2.37
C TYR A 124 11.17 -5.60 2.34
N ALA A 125 11.50 -6.35 3.40
CA ALA A 125 12.79 -7.04 3.48
C ALA A 125 12.92 -8.13 2.41
N ASP A 126 11.83 -8.87 2.13
CA ASP A 126 11.83 -9.90 1.09
C ASP A 126 12.04 -9.28 -0.30
N THR A 127 11.38 -8.15 -0.58
CA THR A 127 11.54 -7.44 -1.86
C THR A 127 12.95 -6.84 -1.99
N MET A 128 13.53 -6.28 -0.91
CA MET A 128 14.93 -5.80 -0.94
C MET A 128 15.89 -6.93 -1.26
N ALA A 129 15.76 -8.09 -0.58
CA ALA A 129 16.60 -9.27 -0.84
C ALA A 129 16.43 -9.80 -2.28
N LEU A 130 15.23 -9.73 -2.84
CA LEU A 130 14.96 -10.08 -4.24
C LEU A 130 15.75 -9.17 -5.20
N LEU A 131 15.73 -7.86 -4.99
CA LEU A 131 16.45 -6.89 -5.81
C LEU A 131 17.97 -7.06 -5.71
N ASP A 132 18.48 -7.31 -4.49
CA ASP A 132 19.90 -7.66 -4.26
C ASP A 132 20.27 -8.92 -5.04
N GLY A 133 19.41 -9.95 -5.01
CA GLY A 133 19.62 -11.21 -5.73
C GLY A 133 19.70 -11.06 -7.24
N TYR A 134 18.97 -10.11 -7.81
CA TYR A 134 19.05 -9.76 -9.24
C TYR A 134 20.16 -8.75 -9.56
N GLY A 135 20.81 -8.18 -8.56
CA GLY A 135 21.80 -7.12 -8.75
C GLY A 135 21.21 -5.81 -9.28
N ILE A 136 19.91 -5.55 -9.03
CA ILE A 136 19.23 -4.34 -9.48
C ILE A 136 19.60 -3.19 -8.54
N PRO A 137 20.18 -2.07 -9.04
CA PRO A 137 20.42 -0.88 -8.24
C PRO A 137 19.11 -0.33 -7.67
N HIS A 138 19.05 -0.16 -6.37
CA HIS A 138 17.85 0.35 -5.72
C HIS A 138 18.18 1.13 -4.44
N ALA A 139 17.22 1.93 -3.97
CA ALA A 139 17.28 2.62 -2.69
C ALA A 139 16.03 2.31 -1.88
N GLY A 140 16.24 1.93 -0.62
CA GLY A 140 15.17 1.63 0.32
C GLY A 140 15.12 2.61 1.48
N GLU A 141 13.93 2.97 1.90
CA GLU A 141 13.69 3.76 3.10
C GLU A 141 12.41 3.30 3.80
N THR A 142 12.26 3.64 5.05
CA THR A 142 11.09 3.26 5.85
C THR A 142 10.38 4.49 6.38
N LEU A 143 9.04 4.41 6.42
CA LEU A 143 8.18 5.40 7.03
C LEU A 143 7.31 4.71 8.09
N THR A 144 7.32 5.22 9.32
CA THR A 144 6.44 4.73 10.37
C THR A 144 5.21 5.62 10.46
N LEU A 145 4.03 5.01 10.31
CA LEU A 145 2.74 5.67 10.49
C LEU A 145 2.02 5.05 11.67
N GLU A 146 1.46 5.90 12.54
CA GLU A 146 0.52 5.42 13.55
C GLU A 146 -0.84 5.14 12.89
N MET A 147 -1.29 3.89 12.97
CA MET A 147 -2.53 3.42 12.37
C MET A 147 -3.36 2.63 13.39
N GLY A 148 -3.40 3.13 14.60
CA GLY A 148 -4.11 2.54 15.71
C GLY A 148 -5.62 2.63 15.58
N GLN A 149 -6.29 2.01 16.54
CA GLN A 149 -7.74 1.89 16.55
C GLN A 149 -8.29 2.46 17.85
N PRO A 150 -9.12 3.51 17.82
CA PRO A 150 -9.82 4.00 18.99
C PRO A 150 -11.05 3.12 19.28
N PHE A 151 -11.42 2.96 20.57
CA PHE A 151 -12.58 2.21 21.01
C PHE A 151 -13.40 3.01 22.02
N ARG A 152 -14.72 2.87 21.94
CA ARG A 152 -15.70 3.53 22.81
C ARG A 152 -15.81 2.87 24.20
N SER A 153 -15.44 1.59 24.28
CA SER A 153 -15.45 0.83 25.52
C SER A 153 -14.48 -0.36 25.42
N LEU A 154 -14.20 -0.99 26.56
CA LEU A 154 -13.42 -2.22 26.58
C LEU A 154 -14.18 -3.39 25.92
N ASP A 155 -15.50 -3.45 26.06
CA ASP A 155 -16.35 -4.42 25.37
C ASP A 155 -16.29 -4.25 23.84
N ASP A 156 -16.29 -3.01 23.34
CA ASP A 156 -16.09 -2.71 21.92
C ASP A 156 -14.72 -3.21 21.42
N ALA A 157 -13.67 -3.03 22.21
CA ALA A 157 -12.34 -3.57 21.91
C ALA A 157 -12.32 -5.12 21.93
N CYS A 158 -12.97 -5.75 22.90
CA CYS A 158 -13.06 -7.22 22.97
C CYS A 158 -13.73 -7.78 21.70
N ARG A 159 -14.87 -7.23 21.29
CA ARG A 159 -15.57 -7.63 20.06
C ARG A 159 -14.69 -7.45 18.80
N PHE A 160 -13.91 -6.37 18.76
CA PHE A 160 -12.96 -6.16 17.68
C PHE A 160 -11.92 -7.28 17.62
N PHE A 161 -11.32 -7.65 18.76
CA PHE A 161 -10.35 -8.74 18.81
C PHE A 161 -10.99 -10.10 18.50
N GLU A 162 -12.24 -10.38 18.94
CA GLU A 162 -12.98 -11.60 18.56
C GLU A 162 -13.11 -11.75 17.03
N ILE A 163 -13.36 -10.65 16.33
CA ILE A 163 -13.49 -10.64 14.87
C ILE A 163 -12.14 -10.84 14.18
N TYR A 164 -11.08 -10.20 14.69
CA TYR A 164 -9.80 -10.11 14.00
C TYR A 164 -8.71 -11.04 14.53
N GLU A 165 -8.92 -11.76 15.64
CA GLU A 165 -7.96 -12.74 16.17
C GLU A 165 -7.72 -13.87 15.15
N ARG A 166 -6.45 -14.18 14.90
CA ARG A 166 -6.02 -15.20 13.92
C ARG A 166 -4.94 -16.15 14.45
N SER A 167 -4.41 -15.88 15.64
CA SER A 167 -3.36 -16.72 16.24
C SER A 167 -3.92 -17.93 17.02
N GLY A 168 -5.23 -17.95 17.26
CA GLY A 168 -5.89 -18.93 18.13
C GLY A 168 -5.76 -18.62 19.62
N ALA A 169 -5.26 -17.45 19.99
CA ALA A 169 -5.23 -17.01 21.39
C ALA A 169 -6.63 -16.73 21.90
N ALA A 170 -6.88 -17.05 23.17
CA ALA A 170 -8.16 -16.72 23.81
C ALA A 170 -8.31 -15.21 23.95
N VAL A 171 -9.44 -14.67 23.47
CA VAL A 171 -9.78 -13.27 23.66
C VAL A 171 -10.40 -13.11 25.05
N THR A 172 -9.60 -12.61 25.98
CA THR A 172 -10.06 -12.29 27.34
C THR A 172 -9.95 -10.79 27.57
N GLU A 173 -10.80 -10.24 28.43
CA GLU A 173 -10.76 -8.82 28.78
C GLU A 173 -9.38 -8.38 29.25
N GLU A 174 -8.70 -9.21 30.05
CA GLU A 174 -7.36 -8.94 30.57
C GLU A 174 -6.33 -8.85 29.43
N ALA A 175 -6.36 -9.82 28.50
CA ALA A 175 -5.44 -9.85 27.34
C ALA A 175 -5.67 -8.66 26.39
N VAL A 176 -6.93 -8.28 26.18
CA VAL A 176 -7.28 -7.12 25.36
C VAL A 176 -6.85 -5.83 26.05
N ARG A 177 -7.16 -5.66 27.35
CA ARG A 177 -6.78 -4.48 28.14
C ARG A 177 -5.26 -4.25 28.14
N ALA A 178 -4.47 -5.32 28.21
CA ALA A 178 -3.01 -5.24 28.16
C ALA A 178 -2.45 -4.68 26.84
N ARG A 179 -3.26 -4.64 25.77
CA ARG A 179 -2.91 -4.10 24.46
C ARG A 179 -3.36 -2.65 24.26
N LEU A 180 -4.17 -2.11 25.16
CA LEU A 180 -4.81 -0.81 25.04
C LEU A 180 -4.13 0.24 25.91
N GLU A 181 -4.16 1.46 25.44
CA GLU A 181 -3.80 2.67 26.18
C GLU A 181 -5.05 3.48 26.51
N ALA A 182 -5.07 4.09 27.70
CA ALA A 182 -6.11 5.05 28.05
C ALA A 182 -5.82 6.40 27.38
N THR A 183 -6.81 6.97 26.72
CA THR A 183 -6.65 8.23 25.95
C THR A 183 -6.95 9.48 26.77
N GLY A 184 -7.83 9.37 27.78
CA GLY A 184 -8.42 10.51 28.46
C GLY A 184 -9.58 11.17 27.67
N ASP A 185 -9.96 10.64 26.51
CA ASP A 185 -11.13 11.10 25.73
C ASP A 185 -12.38 10.34 26.18
N ASP A 186 -13.42 11.05 26.58
CA ASP A 186 -14.68 10.44 27.06
C ASP A 186 -15.43 9.68 25.95
N ASN A 187 -15.26 10.02 24.68
CA ASN A 187 -15.90 9.33 23.57
C ASN A 187 -15.14 8.07 23.13
N PHE A 188 -13.81 8.09 23.26
CA PHE A 188 -12.92 7.00 22.88
C PHE A 188 -11.86 6.77 23.97
N PRO A 189 -12.27 6.26 25.15
CA PRO A 189 -11.39 6.13 26.31
C PRO A 189 -10.25 5.13 26.12
N TRP A 190 -10.32 4.28 25.11
CA TRP A 190 -9.32 3.25 24.82
C TRP A 190 -8.75 3.39 23.42
N TYR A 191 -7.45 3.13 23.30
CA TYR A 191 -6.73 3.16 22.03
C TYR A 191 -5.79 1.95 21.91
N LEU A 192 -5.83 1.28 20.78
CA LEU A 192 -4.88 0.24 20.42
C LEU A 192 -3.79 0.87 19.54
N PRO A 193 -2.59 1.15 20.08
CA PRO A 193 -1.50 1.69 19.27
C PRO A 193 -1.03 0.67 18.23
N GLN A 194 -0.83 1.13 17.01
CA GLN A 194 -0.38 0.30 15.89
C GLN A 194 0.60 1.06 14.99
N PRO A 195 1.82 1.32 15.44
CA PRO A 195 2.83 1.88 14.56
C PRO A 195 3.12 0.89 13.43
N LYS A 196 2.96 1.35 12.19
CA LYS A 196 3.23 0.57 10.98
C LYS A 196 4.44 1.11 10.27
N VAL A 197 5.42 0.26 10.11
CA VAL A 197 6.56 0.54 9.25
C VAL A 197 6.18 0.18 7.81
N MET A 198 6.18 1.15 6.93
CA MET A 198 6.09 0.94 5.48
C MET A 198 7.47 1.07 4.88
N GLY A 199 7.85 0.12 4.05
CA GLY A 199 9.05 0.19 3.25
C GLY A 199 8.75 0.79 1.89
N ILE A 200 9.57 1.72 1.44
CA ILE A 200 9.48 2.37 0.15
C ILE A 200 10.77 2.09 -0.59
N ILE A 201 10.66 1.40 -1.71
CA ILE A 201 11.78 1.00 -2.55
C ILE A 201 11.72 1.80 -3.85
N ARG A 202 12.86 2.30 -4.30
CA ARG A 202 13.00 3.02 -5.57
C ARG A 202 14.07 2.35 -6.41
N LEU A 203 13.75 2.13 -7.66
CA LEU A 203 14.66 1.64 -8.70
C LEU A 203 14.32 2.34 -10.04
N ASP A 204 15.10 2.08 -11.04
CA ASP A 204 14.81 2.52 -12.41
C ASP A 204 14.43 1.30 -13.26
N SER A 205 13.37 1.41 -14.06
CA SER A 205 12.93 0.30 -14.91
C SER A 205 14.00 -0.15 -15.93
N ARG A 206 14.90 0.76 -16.32
CA ARG A 206 16.02 0.49 -17.23
C ARG A 206 17.07 -0.43 -16.64
N ASP A 207 17.17 -0.48 -15.32
CA ASP A 207 18.12 -1.36 -14.59
C ASP A 207 17.55 -2.77 -14.35
N ILE A 208 16.29 -3.03 -14.69
CA ILE A 208 15.68 -4.35 -14.57
C ILE A 208 16.21 -5.25 -15.69
N PRO A 209 16.85 -6.40 -15.38
CA PRO A 209 17.30 -7.34 -16.40
C PRO A 209 16.13 -8.03 -17.14
N GLU A 210 16.43 -8.84 -18.14
CA GLU A 210 15.48 -9.80 -18.68
C GLU A 210 15.18 -10.86 -17.57
N LEU A 211 13.91 -11.01 -17.21
CA LEU A 211 13.43 -11.85 -16.09
C LEU A 211 12.84 -13.17 -16.60
#